data_92bb23444aeebd20cd5cc313e6c729dc
#
_entry.id   92bb23444aeebd20cd5cc313e6c729dc
#
_cell.length_a   1.000
_cell.length_b   1.000
_cell.length_c   1.000
_cell.angle_alpha   90.00
_cell.angle_beta   90.00
_cell.angle_gamma   90.00
#
_symmetry.space_group_name_H-M   'P 1'
#
loop_
_entity.id
_entity.type
_entity.pdbx_description
1 polymer ?
#
loop_
_entity_poly.entity_id
_entity_poly.type
_entity_poly.pdbx_seq_one_letter_code
_entity_poly.pdbx_strand_id
1 'polypeptide(L)'
;MGRKHGPKGAVVPAKEKKFDELLLHLPETFTIEEAVATFKQMFPEDWDRIEKRYSQHERLTKPGKGHPMPPPKKWFANTFGQYAKKQGRDVL
;
A
#
# COMPACT_ATOMS: atom_id res chain seq x y z
N MET A 1 -22.27 -16.94 2.94
CA MET A 1 -21.81 -16.78 2.75
C MET A 1 -21.16 -16.70 2.36
N GLY A 2 -20.74 -16.63 2.30
CA GLY A 2 -19.97 -16.57 2.10
C GLY A 2 -19.46 -16.41 1.27
N ARG A 3 -19.00 -16.24 0.92
CA ARG A 3 -18.43 -16.10 0.17
C ARG A 3 -17.40 -15.90 0.18
N LYS A 4 -16.65 -16.40 0.13
CA LYS A 4 -15.60 -16.21 0.13
C LYS A 4 -14.99 -15.85 -0.80
N HIS A 5 -14.19 -15.56 -0.67
CA HIS A 5 -13.62 -14.99 -1.67
C HIS A 5 -12.24 -15.05 -1.55
N GLY A 6 -11.59 -15.46 -2.24
CA GLY A 6 -10.29 -15.72 -2.39
C GLY A 6 -9.44 -14.68 -1.90
N PRO A 7 -8.37 -14.22 -2.43
CA PRO A 7 -7.51 -13.24 -1.81
C PRO A 7 -8.14 -11.89 -1.77
N LYS A 8 -9.32 -11.86 -1.25
CA LYS A 8 -10.00 -10.65 -1.28
C LYS A 8 -9.71 -9.81 -0.17
N GLY A 9 -9.21 -10.22 0.88
CA GLY A 9 -8.92 -9.40 2.01
C GLY A 9 -8.10 -8.19 1.63
N ALA A 10 -8.05 -7.19 2.47
CA ALA A 10 -7.24 -6.03 2.25
C ALA A 10 -5.78 -6.43 2.21
N VAL A 11 -5.02 -5.80 1.33
CA VAL A 11 -3.59 -6.04 1.28
C VAL A 11 -2.95 -5.63 2.59
N VAL A 12 -3.42 -4.52 3.16
CA VAL A 12 -2.95 -4.06 4.45
C VAL A 12 -4.14 -4.06 5.40
N PRO A 13 -4.20 -5.00 6.34
CA PRO A 13 -5.30 -5.02 7.29
C PRO A 13 -5.31 -3.75 8.14
N ALA A 14 -6.49 -3.26 8.47
CA ALA A 14 -6.66 -2.01 9.22
C ALA A 14 -5.88 -0.87 8.58
N LYS A 15 -5.98 -0.77 7.28
CA LYS A 15 -5.19 0.17 6.49
C LYS A 15 -5.32 1.61 6.98
N GLU A 16 -6.52 2.07 7.22
CA GLU A 16 -6.73 3.46 7.59
C GLU A 16 -6.09 3.79 8.93
N LYS A 17 -6.21 2.88 9.87
CA LYS A 17 -5.62 3.08 11.18
C LYS A 17 -4.10 3.15 11.09
N LYS A 18 -3.51 2.28 10.30
CA LYS A 18 -2.07 2.26 10.13
C LYS A 18 -1.59 3.49 9.38
N PHE A 19 -2.36 3.96 8.40
CA PHE A 19 -2.01 5.18 7.68
C PHE A 19 -2.10 6.39 8.60
N ASP A 20 -3.08 6.43 9.51
CA ASP A 20 -3.15 7.51 10.48
C ASP A 20 -1.90 7.54 11.34
N GLU A 21 -1.47 6.38 11.81
CA GLU A 21 -0.26 6.32 12.61
C GLU A 21 0.96 6.74 11.83
N LEU A 22 1.01 6.32 10.56
CA LEU A 22 2.12 6.71 9.71
C LEU A 22 2.19 8.22 9.57
N LEU A 23 1.05 8.86 9.35
CA LEU A 23 1.02 10.30 9.22
C LEU A 23 1.53 11.02 10.46
N LEU A 24 1.30 10.44 11.64
CA LEU A 24 1.80 11.02 12.87
C LEU A 24 3.32 11.01 12.94
N HIS A 25 3.95 10.11 12.21
CA HIS A 25 5.40 9.98 12.21
C HIS A 25 6.05 10.65 11.00
N LEU A 26 5.27 11.31 10.17
CA LEU A 26 5.80 12.00 9.00
C LEU A 26 5.69 13.50 9.20
N PRO A 27 6.60 14.28 8.59
CA PRO A 27 6.46 15.73 8.64
C PRO A 27 5.20 16.17 7.90
N GLU A 28 4.85 17.43 8.05
CA GLU A 28 3.64 17.96 7.45
C GLU A 28 3.64 17.74 5.94
N THR A 29 4.77 17.96 5.29
CA THR A 29 4.94 17.61 3.90
C THR A 29 6.03 16.55 3.81
N PHE A 30 5.86 15.59 2.92
CA PHE A 30 6.79 14.49 2.81
C PHE A 30 6.77 13.93 1.40
N THR A 31 7.82 13.20 1.04
CA THR A 31 7.87 12.51 -0.24
C THR A 31 7.36 11.09 -0.06
N ILE A 32 6.99 10.47 -1.17
CA ILE A 32 6.56 9.07 -1.12
C ILE A 32 7.70 8.19 -0.62
N GLU A 33 8.94 8.51 -0.98
CA GLU A 33 10.07 7.73 -0.49
C GLU A 33 10.19 7.76 1.02
N GLU A 34 9.98 8.95 1.60
CA GLU A 34 9.99 9.06 3.05
C GLU A 34 8.86 8.25 3.67
N ALA A 35 7.68 8.31 3.06
CA ALA A 35 6.54 7.57 3.58
C ALA A 35 6.79 6.07 3.48
N VAL A 36 7.35 5.59 2.38
CA VAL A 36 7.65 4.18 2.21
C VAL A 36 8.66 3.72 3.25
N ALA A 37 9.73 4.50 3.44
CA ALA A 37 10.76 4.12 4.39
C ALA A 37 10.20 4.03 5.80
N THR A 38 9.38 5.01 6.18
CA THR A 38 8.77 5.01 7.50
C THR A 38 7.78 3.87 7.66
N PHE A 39 6.98 3.62 6.63
CA PHE A 39 6.02 2.53 6.67
C PHE A 39 6.72 1.18 6.84
N LYS A 40 7.82 0.97 6.14
CA LYS A 40 8.58 -0.27 6.27
C LYS A 40 9.12 -0.46 7.68
N GLN A 41 9.51 0.62 8.33
CA GLN A 41 10.01 0.54 9.68
C GLN A 41 8.90 0.26 10.68
N MET A 42 7.76 0.89 10.51
CA MET A 42 6.66 0.73 11.44
C MET A 42 5.89 -0.57 11.22
N PHE A 43 5.70 -0.94 9.98
CA PHE A 43 4.87 -2.09 9.63
C PHE A 43 5.57 -2.98 8.61
N PRO A 44 6.69 -3.60 8.99
CA PRO A 44 7.43 -4.41 8.02
C PRO A 44 6.63 -5.61 7.50
N GLU A 45 5.77 -6.18 8.32
CA GLU A 45 4.97 -7.31 7.87
C GLU A 45 3.95 -6.89 6.83
N ASP A 46 3.42 -5.69 6.97
CA ASP A 46 2.46 -5.21 5.98
C ASP A 46 3.13 -4.92 4.65
N TRP A 47 4.34 -4.37 4.69
CA TRP A 47 5.09 -4.18 3.45
C TRP A 47 5.37 -5.52 2.78
N ASP A 48 5.71 -6.52 3.56
CA ASP A 48 5.95 -7.85 3.04
C ASP A 48 4.69 -8.42 2.37
N ARG A 49 3.52 -8.16 2.96
CA ARG A 49 2.26 -8.59 2.36
C ARG A 49 2.02 -7.92 1.03
N ILE A 50 2.35 -6.63 0.92
CA ILE A 50 2.20 -5.92 -0.34
C ILE A 50 3.08 -6.56 -1.40
N GLU A 51 4.32 -6.85 -1.06
CA GLU A 51 5.24 -7.47 -2.01
C GLU A 51 4.80 -8.86 -2.42
N LYS A 52 4.31 -9.63 -1.47
CA LYS A 52 3.83 -10.97 -1.78
C LYS A 52 2.61 -10.93 -2.68
N ARG A 53 1.69 -10.00 -2.42
CA ARG A 53 0.52 -9.87 -3.25
C ARG A 53 0.91 -9.51 -4.67
N TYR A 54 1.86 -8.59 -4.80
CA TYR A 54 2.34 -8.20 -6.11
C TYR A 54 2.96 -9.40 -6.84
N SER A 55 3.78 -10.17 -6.14
CA SER A 55 4.40 -11.35 -6.74
C SER A 55 3.36 -12.37 -7.20
N GLN A 56 2.31 -12.55 -6.43
CA GLN A 56 1.25 -13.47 -6.83
C GLN A 56 0.56 -13.01 -8.10
N HIS A 57 0.28 -11.70 -8.20
CA HIS A 57 -0.34 -11.18 -9.41
C HIS A 57 0.58 -11.31 -10.61
N GLU A 58 1.88 -11.08 -10.40
CA GLU A 58 2.84 -11.20 -11.49
C GLU A 58 2.90 -12.62 -12.03
N ARG A 59 2.87 -13.60 -11.14
CA ARG A 59 2.93 -14.99 -11.57
C ARG A 59 1.69 -15.41 -12.32
N LEU A 60 0.55 -14.82 -12.00
CA LEU A 60 -0.70 -15.17 -12.65
C LEU A 60 -0.96 -14.39 -13.92
N THR A 61 -0.17 -13.34 -14.16
CA THR A 61 -0.36 -12.49 -15.34
C THR A 61 0.37 -13.10 -16.51
N LYS A 62 -0.35 -13.30 -17.60
CA LYS A 62 0.26 -13.87 -18.79
C LYS A 62 1.07 -12.81 -19.54
N PRO A 63 2.10 -13.25 -20.27
CA PRO A 63 2.87 -12.31 -21.07
C PRO A 63 1.97 -11.52 -22.02
N GLY A 64 2.23 -10.26 -22.16
CA GLY A 64 1.46 -9.42 -23.06
C GLY A 64 0.23 -8.80 -22.45
N LYS A 65 -0.11 -9.20 -21.24
CA LYS A 65 -1.27 -8.61 -20.57
C LYS A 65 -0.81 -7.56 -19.58
N GLY A 66 -1.68 -6.61 -19.29
CA GLY A 66 -1.36 -5.62 -18.26
C GLY A 66 -1.28 -6.26 -16.89
N HIS A 67 -0.67 -5.56 -15.97
CA HIS A 67 -0.52 -6.04 -14.61
C HIS A 67 -1.75 -5.66 -13.79
N PRO A 68 -2.34 -6.60 -13.05
CA PRO A 68 -3.49 -6.29 -12.21
C PRO A 68 -3.13 -5.44 -11.00
N MET A 69 -1.86 -5.37 -10.65
CA MET A 69 -1.43 -4.60 -9.51
C MET A 69 -0.12 -3.89 -9.87
N PRO A 70 -0.01 -2.58 -9.59
CA PRO A 70 1.25 -1.89 -9.83
C PRO A 70 2.32 -2.37 -8.84
N PRO A 71 3.60 -2.06 -9.10
CA PRO A 71 4.66 -2.42 -8.17
C PRO A 71 4.37 -1.89 -6.76
N PRO A 72 4.92 -2.53 -5.73
CA PRO A 72 4.59 -2.15 -4.36
C PRO A 72 4.74 -0.67 -4.05
N LYS A 73 5.82 -0.05 -4.48
CA LYS A 73 6.03 1.37 -4.22
C LYS A 73 4.95 2.21 -4.89
N LYS A 74 4.60 1.88 -6.12
CA LYS A 74 3.58 2.63 -6.84
C LYS A 74 2.20 2.38 -6.24
N TRP A 75 1.92 1.14 -5.85
CA TRP A 75 0.67 0.84 -5.18
C TRP A 75 0.54 1.66 -3.91
N PHE A 76 1.62 1.70 -3.13
CA PHE A 76 1.61 2.45 -1.89
C PHE A 76 1.43 3.95 -2.16
N ALA A 77 2.12 4.46 -3.17
CA ALA A 77 2.00 5.87 -3.52
C ALA A 77 0.57 6.23 -3.89
N ASN A 78 -0.08 5.38 -4.68
CA ASN A 78 -1.45 5.64 -5.08
C ASN A 78 -2.40 5.56 -3.89
N THR A 79 -2.25 4.52 -3.09
CA THR A 79 -3.19 4.25 -2.01
C THR A 79 -2.99 5.22 -0.84
N PHE A 80 -1.76 5.34 -0.38
CA PHE A 80 -1.48 6.21 0.75
C PHE A 80 -1.59 7.68 0.35
N GLY A 81 -1.19 8.01 -0.87
CA GLY A 81 -1.30 9.38 -1.34
C GLY A 81 -2.72 9.89 -1.33
N GLN A 82 -3.66 9.04 -1.78
CA GLN A 82 -5.05 9.43 -1.75
C GLN A 82 -5.55 9.61 -0.33
N TYR A 83 -5.14 8.72 0.56
CA TYR A 83 -5.56 8.82 1.95
C TYR A 83 -5.01 10.10 2.59
N ALA A 84 -3.72 10.37 2.36
CA ALA A 84 -3.09 11.56 2.93
C ALA A 84 -3.77 12.83 2.43
N LYS A 85 -4.11 12.85 1.15
CA LYS A 85 -4.78 14.01 0.59
C LYS A 85 -6.14 14.23 1.24
N LYS A 86 -6.86 13.16 1.50
CA LYS A 86 -8.14 13.27 2.20
C LYS A 86 -7.96 13.86 3.59
N GLN A 87 -6.82 13.60 4.22
CA GLN A 87 -6.54 14.10 5.55
C GLN A 87 -5.92 15.49 5.52
N GLY A 88 -5.85 16.12 4.36
CA GLY A 88 -5.30 17.46 4.27
C GLY A 88 -3.78 17.51 4.27
N ARG A 89 -3.12 16.39 3.98
CA ARG A 89 -1.67 16.34 3.96
C ARG A 89 -1.17 16.39 2.52
N ASP A 90 -0.03 17.01 2.34
CA ASP A 90 0.57 17.15 1.01
C ASP A 90 1.68 16.15 0.83
N VAL A 91 1.64 15.46 -0.32
CA VAL A 91 2.71 14.54 -0.69
C VAL A 91 3.51 15.22 -1.80
N LEU A 92 4.79 15.36 -1.58
CA LEU A 92 5.67 16.04 -2.51
C LEU A 92 6.05 15.17 -3.71
#